data_00edb0d2dd87e40d6c8ee4650fc147e5
#
_entry.id   00edb0d2dd87e40d6c8ee4650fc147e5
#
_cell.length_a   1.000
_cell.length_b   1.000
_cell.length_c   1.000
_cell.angle_alpha   90.00
_cell.angle_beta   90.00
_cell.angle_gamma   90.00
#
_symmetry.space_group_name_H-M   'P 1'
#
loop_
_entity.id
_entity.type
_entity.pdbx_description
1 polymer ?
#
loop_
_entity_poly.entity_id
_entity_poly.type
_entity_poly.pdbx_seq_one_letter_code
_entity_poly.pdbx_strand_id
1 'polypeptide(L)'
;MRTVNRHEVIENCGDKFITTQLLMQHNVPTTRVMMAFTPASALEAIERLGYPCVLKPVIGSWGRGVVRVNDRDAAEAVVSLRDELGGYAQHIYYIQELVNKPGRDIRSFVVGDRTIAAIYRTSTHWITNTHLGGKASNCPVTAEIDAISVAAARAVGGGIVAVDLFEHPERGLLVNEVNHTMEFRNSVPATGVDIPGAMVEYVLQVAQP
;
A
#
# COMPACT_ATOMS: atom_id res chain seq x y z
N MET A 1 8.59 25.12 -13.04
CA MET A 1 9.42 23.91 -13.25
C MET A 1 8.51 22.70 -13.14
N ARG A 2 8.56 21.79 -14.12
CA ARG A 2 7.77 20.53 -14.04
C ARG A 2 8.55 19.52 -13.20
N THR A 3 7.87 18.78 -12.35
CA THR A 3 8.45 17.73 -11.50
C THR A 3 7.74 16.40 -11.74
N VAL A 4 8.47 15.32 -11.62
CA VAL A 4 7.96 13.95 -11.58
C VAL A 4 8.56 13.27 -10.33
N ASN A 5 7.75 12.89 -9.35
CA ASN A 5 6.29 13.08 -9.26
C ASN A 5 5.97 14.53 -8.88
N ARG A 6 4.71 14.95 -9.12
CA ARG A 6 4.20 16.22 -8.60
C ARG A 6 4.11 16.16 -7.06
N HIS A 7 4.20 17.31 -6.42
CA HIS A 7 4.14 17.43 -4.96
C HIS A 7 2.89 16.74 -4.36
N GLU A 8 1.74 16.97 -4.97
CA GLU A 8 0.48 16.36 -4.53
C GLU A 8 0.52 14.82 -4.50
N VAL A 9 1.23 14.19 -5.44
CA VAL A 9 1.37 12.72 -5.47
C VAL A 9 2.18 12.23 -4.28
N ILE A 10 3.21 13.01 -3.89
CA ILE A 10 4.05 12.68 -2.73
C ILE A 10 3.22 12.76 -1.45
N GLU A 11 2.42 13.81 -1.29
CA GLU A 11 1.53 13.99 -0.15
C GLU A 11 0.45 12.90 -0.09
N ASN A 12 -0.23 12.66 -1.23
CA ASN A 12 -1.31 11.68 -1.33
C ASN A 12 -0.84 10.24 -1.02
N CYS A 13 0.38 9.87 -1.41
CA CYS A 13 0.97 8.56 -1.13
C CYS A 13 1.68 8.51 0.23
N GLY A 14 2.04 9.64 0.83
CA GLY A 14 2.75 9.74 2.10
C GLY A 14 1.90 9.36 3.31
N ASP A 15 0.58 9.49 3.19
CA ASP A 15 -0.40 9.21 4.24
C ASP A 15 -1.38 8.12 3.77
N LYS A 16 -1.43 6.99 4.51
CA LYS A 16 -2.29 5.84 4.16
C LYS A 16 -3.78 6.16 4.19
N PHE A 17 -4.19 7.08 5.07
CA PHE A 17 -5.59 7.48 5.13
C PHE A 17 -5.99 8.28 3.89
N ILE A 18 -5.17 9.27 3.51
CA ILE A 18 -5.39 10.07 2.30
C ILE A 18 -5.42 9.17 1.08
N THR A 19 -4.42 8.28 0.93
CA THR A 19 -4.40 7.29 -0.17
C THR A 19 -5.68 6.48 -0.21
N THR A 20 -6.11 5.90 0.92
CA THR A 20 -7.33 5.07 0.99
C THR A 20 -8.58 5.88 0.64
N GLN A 21 -8.69 7.11 1.15
CA GLN A 21 -9.81 8.00 0.83
C GLN A 21 -9.89 8.31 -0.66
N LEU A 22 -8.77 8.62 -1.30
CA LEU A 22 -8.70 8.88 -2.73
C LEU A 22 -9.08 7.64 -3.56
N LEU A 23 -8.59 6.46 -3.19
CA LEU A 23 -8.98 5.20 -3.83
C LEU A 23 -10.49 4.99 -3.76
N MET A 24 -11.10 5.19 -2.60
CA MET A 24 -12.56 5.07 -2.41
C MET A 24 -13.34 6.09 -3.23
N GLN A 25 -12.92 7.36 -3.24
CA GLN A 25 -13.54 8.43 -4.03
C GLN A 25 -13.53 8.14 -5.54
N HIS A 26 -12.49 7.45 -6.03
CA HIS A 26 -12.36 7.06 -7.43
C HIS A 26 -12.89 5.64 -7.72
N ASN A 27 -13.61 5.02 -6.77
CA ASN A 27 -14.14 3.66 -6.89
C ASN A 27 -13.07 2.60 -7.20
N VAL A 28 -11.85 2.80 -6.75
CA VAL A 28 -10.78 1.80 -6.87
C VAL A 28 -10.93 0.78 -5.74
N PRO A 29 -11.00 -0.54 -6.03
CA PRO A 29 -11.12 -1.56 -5.00
C PRO A 29 -9.96 -1.50 -4.00
N THR A 30 -10.27 -1.35 -2.72
CA THR A 30 -9.29 -1.28 -1.64
C THR A 30 -9.76 -2.07 -0.42
N THR A 31 -8.91 -2.20 0.56
CA THR A 31 -9.22 -2.87 1.82
C THR A 31 -10.19 -2.04 2.67
N ARG A 32 -10.99 -2.71 3.51
CA ARG A 32 -11.82 -2.02 4.50
C ARG A 32 -10.94 -1.40 5.58
N VAL A 33 -11.20 -0.14 5.87
CA VAL A 33 -10.43 0.65 6.83
C VAL A 33 -11.36 1.41 7.75
N MET A 34 -10.99 1.51 9.01
CA MET A 34 -11.61 2.41 9.98
C MET A 34 -10.54 3.30 10.61
N MET A 35 -10.93 4.53 10.91
CA MET A 35 -10.06 5.51 11.58
C MET A 35 -10.61 5.83 12.96
N ALA A 36 -9.70 6.01 13.91
CA ALA A 36 -10.02 6.45 15.26
C ALA A 36 -8.93 7.39 15.80
N PHE A 37 -9.28 8.23 16.76
CA PHE A 37 -8.38 9.27 17.28
C PHE A 37 -8.31 9.26 18.82
N THR A 38 -8.99 8.30 19.45
CA THR A 38 -8.91 8.06 20.90
C THR A 38 -8.83 6.56 21.16
N PRO A 39 -8.26 6.13 22.30
CA PRO A 39 -8.23 4.72 22.66
C PRO A 39 -9.61 4.06 22.64
N ALA A 40 -10.61 4.71 23.21
CA ALA A 40 -11.98 4.18 23.28
C ALA A 40 -12.57 3.98 21.86
N SER A 41 -12.47 4.98 20.99
CA SER A 41 -12.95 4.89 19.61
C SER A 41 -12.14 3.88 18.77
N ALA A 42 -10.86 3.68 19.09
CA ALA A 42 -10.02 2.68 18.42
C ALA A 42 -10.50 1.26 18.75
N LEU A 43 -10.76 0.96 20.03
CA LEU A 43 -11.32 -0.34 20.45
C LEU A 43 -12.69 -0.59 19.82
N GLU A 44 -13.58 0.42 19.82
CA GLU A 44 -14.89 0.31 19.16
C GLU A 44 -14.74 0.03 17.65
N ALA A 45 -13.84 0.72 16.96
CA ALA A 45 -13.57 0.54 15.54
C ALA A 45 -13.03 -0.86 15.23
N ILE A 46 -12.13 -1.39 16.08
CA ILE A 46 -11.60 -2.76 15.97
C ILE A 46 -12.74 -3.78 16.11
N GLU A 47 -13.59 -3.63 17.13
CA GLU A 47 -14.74 -4.52 17.33
C GLU A 47 -15.69 -4.51 16.12
N ARG A 48 -15.96 -3.36 15.56
CA ARG A 48 -16.85 -3.22 14.39
C ARG A 48 -16.23 -3.80 13.12
N LEU A 49 -14.92 -3.68 12.94
CA LEU A 49 -14.21 -4.25 11.78
C LEU A 49 -14.09 -5.77 11.90
N GLY A 50 -13.90 -6.25 13.13
CA GLY A 50 -13.73 -7.65 13.50
C GLY A 50 -12.26 -8.10 13.56
N TYR A 51 -12.08 -9.27 14.16
CA TYR A 51 -10.78 -9.92 14.35
C TYR A 51 -10.58 -11.06 13.35
N PRO A 52 -9.33 -11.32 12.92
CA PRO A 52 -8.15 -10.48 13.13
C PRO A 52 -8.16 -9.24 12.26
N CYS A 53 -7.57 -8.14 12.76
CA CYS A 53 -7.35 -6.91 11.98
C CYS A 53 -5.89 -6.46 12.04
N VAL A 54 -5.57 -5.38 11.35
CA VAL A 54 -4.20 -4.82 11.27
C VAL A 54 -4.21 -3.37 11.68
N LEU A 55 -3.41 -3.03 12.67
CA LEU A 55 -3.16 -1.67 13.11
C LEU A 55 -1.88 -1.16 12.45
N LYS A 56 -1.95 -0.03 11.74
CA LYS A 56 -0.82 0.56 11.03
C LYS A 56 -0.60 2.01 11.46
N PRO A 57 0.63 2.54 11.45
CA PRO A 57 0.82 3.98 11.45
C PRO A 57 0.35 4.57 10.12
N VAL A 58 -0.32 5.73 10.14
CA VAL A 58 -0.76 6.43 8.91
C VAL A 58 0.44 6.84 8.05
N ILE A 59 1.50 7.33 8.70
CA ILE A 59 2.77 7.66 8.07
C ILE A 59 3.81 6.62 8.48
N GLY A 60 4.49 6.04 7.52
CA GLY A 60 5.51 5.02 7.75
C GLY A 60 5.66 4.04 6.61
N SER A 61 6.79 3.35 6.56
CA SER A 61 7.17 2.45 5.49
C SER A 61 7.82 1.17 6.04
N TRP A 62 8.07 0.20 5.17
CA TRP A 62 8.79 -1.03 5.47
C TRP A 62 8.10 -1.96 6.48
N GLY A 63 6.80 -1.80 6.73
CA GLY A 63 6.06 -2.59 7.72
C GLY A 63 6.39 -2.27 9.18
N ARG A 64 7.08 -1.16 9.45
CA ARG A 64 7.38 -0.73 10.82
C ARG A 64 6.12 -0.28 11.53
N GLY A 65 5.95 -0.73 12.79
CA GLY A 65 4.77 -0.40 13.59
C GLY A 65 3.46 -1.01 13.12
N VAL A 66 3.51 -1.95 12.17
CA VAL A 66 2.35 -2.71 11.72
C VAL A 66 2.13 -3.89 12.67
N VAL A 67 0.96 -3.96 13.27
CA VAL A 67 0.59 -4.97 14.27
C VAL A 67 -0.64 -5.72 13.82
N ARG A 68 -0.59 -7.05 13.88
CA ARG A 68 -1.78 -7.90 13.74
C ARG A 68 -2.44 -8.05 15.10
N VAL A 69 -3.70 -7.70 15.16
CA VAL A 69 -4.55 -7.78 16.36
C VAL A 69 -5.50 -8.95 16.19
N ASN A 70 -5.31 -9.99 17.00
CA ASN A 70 -6.03 -11.25 16.82
C ASN A 70 -7.33 -11.33 17.65
N ASP A 71 -7.38 -10.58 18.74
CA ASP A 71 -8.46 -10.63 19.74
C ASP A 71 -8.51 -9.32 20.53
N ARG A 72 -9.47 -9.24 21.45
CA ARG A 72 -9.70 -8.06 22.27
C ARG A 72 -8.54 -7.75 23.22
N ASP A 73 -7.95 -8.75 23.84
CA ASP A 73 -6.84 -8.56 24.79
C ASP A 73 -5.63 -7.94 24.07
N ALA A 74 -5.32 -8.44 22.87
CA ALA A 74 -4.27 -7.86 22.02
C ALA A 74 -4.62 -6.42 21.57
N ALA A 75 -5.90 -6.12 21.30
CA ALA A 75 -6.34 -4.77 20.98
C ALA A 75 -6.13 -3.81 22.14
N GLU A 76 -6.59 -4.15 23.33
CA GLU A 76 -6.44 -3.34 24.54
C GLU A 76 -4.97 -3.09 24.85
N ALA A 77 -4.13 -4.13 24.80
CA ALA A 77 -2.70 -4.00 25.06
C ALA A 77 -2.00 -3.06 24.07
N VAL A 78 -2.28 -3.19 22.77
CA VAL A 78 -1.62 -2.38 21.73
C VAL A 78 -2.13 -0.93 21.74
N VAL A 79 -3.42 -0.71 22.00
CA VAL A 79 -4.00 0.63 22.07
C VAL A 79 -3.47 1.37 23.30
N SER A 80 -3.43 0.73 24.49
CA SER A 80 -2.84 1.28 25.71
C SER A 80 -1.36 1.63 25.52
N LEU A 81 -0.57 0.72 24.94
CA LEU A 81 0.85 0.97 24.66
C LEU A 81 1.05 2.21 23.78
N ARG A 82 0.23 2.39 22.73
CA ARG A 82 0.30 3.58 21.87
C ARG A 82 -0.12 4.85 22.59
N ASP A 83 -1.11 4.78 23.46
CA ASP A 83 -1.60 5.92 24.21
C ASP A 83 -0.56 6.39 25.27
N GLU A 84 0.06 5.43 25.96
CA GLU A 84 1.00 5.75 27.04
C GLU A 84 2.40 6.16 26.54
N LEU A 85 2.92 5.47 25.52
CA LEU A 85 4.31 5.62 25.08
C LEU A 85 4.44 6.30 23.71
N GLY A 86 3.33 6.56 23.03
CA GLY A 86 3.32 7.13 21.71
C GLY A 86 3.35 8.65 21.68
N GLY A 87 3.95 9.22 20.61
CA GLY A 87 3.75 10.63 20.28
C GLY A 87 2.44 10.85 19.53
N TYR A 88 2.11 12.09 19.15
CA TYR A 88 0.85 12.47 18.50
C TYR A 88 0.44 11.58 17.31
N ALA A 89 1.40 11.18 16.49
CA ALA A 89 1.13 10.31 15.34
C ALA A 89 0.66 8.90 15.73
N GLN A 90 0.94 8.45 16.96
CA GLN A 90 0.53 7.16 17.48
C GLN A 90 -0.95 7.14 17.91
N HIS A 91 -1.54 8.31 18.20
CA HIS A 91 -2.94 8.47 18.54
C HIS A 91 -3.86 8.52 17.30
N ILE A 92 -3.29 8.41 16.11
CA ILE A 92 -4.05 8.23 14.87
C ILE A 92 -4.06 6.72 14.58
N TYR A 93 -5.20 6.08 14.82
CA TYR A 93 -5.37 4.65 14.67
C TYR A 93 -5.93 4.33 13.28
N TYR A 94 -5.07 3.87 12.38
CA TYR A 94 -5.46 3.33 11.09
C TYR A 94 -5.64 1.82 11.23
N ILE A 95 -6.89 1.37 11.19
CA ILE A 95 -7.32 0.00 11.45
C ILE A 95 -7.82 -0.60 10.14
N GLN A 96 -7.15 -1.64 9.66
CA GLN A 96 -7.42 -2.28 8.39
C GLN A 96 -7.84 -3.73 8.59
N GLU A 97 -8.77 -4.23 7.77
CA GLU A 97 -9.05 -5.67 7.73
C GLU A 97 -7.78 -6.49 7.41
N LEU A 98 -7.65 -7.64 8.03
CA LEU A 98 -6.63 -8.61 7.62
C LEU A 98 -7.14 -9.39 6.41
N VAL A 99 -6.50 -9.18 5.25
CA VAL A 99 -6.81 -9.96 4.04
C VAL A 99 -6.11 -11.31 4.12
N ASN A 100 -6.87 -12.39 4.03
CA ASN A 100 -6.35 -13.75 3.94
C ASN A 100 -5.83 -14.02 2.52
N LYS A 101 -4.64 -13.52 2.23
CA LYS A 101 -3.95 -13.64 0.94
C LYS A 101 -3.16 -14.94 0.84
N PRO A 102 -2.83 -15.44 -0.35
CA PRO A 102 -2.19 -16.76 -0.59
C PRO A 102 -0.67 -16.76 -0.29
N GLY A 103 -0.23 -16.21 0.86
CA GLY A 103 1.19 -16.14 1.26
C GLY A 103 2.05 -15.23 0.39
N ARG A 104 1.43 -14.40 -0.44
CA ARG A 104 2.09 -13.43 -1.31
C ARG A 104 1.25 -12.16 -1.45
N ASP A 105 1.85 -11.13 -2.00
CA ASP A 105 1.19 -9.97 -2.57
C ASP A 105 1.81 -9.61 -3.92
N ILE A 106 1.19 -8.67 -4.63
CA ILE A 106 1.68 -8.18 -5.92
C ILE A 106 2.16 -6.75 -5.73
N ARG A 107 3.36 -6.44 -6.24
CA ARG A 107 3.79 -5.06 -6.45
C ARG A 107 3.86 -4.78 -7.93
N SER A 108 3.01 -3.89 -8.42
CA SER A 108 3.01 -3.40 -9.79
C SER A 108 3.72 -2.05 -9.89
N PHE A 109 4.31 -1.77 -11.05
CA PHE A 109 5.06 -0.56 -11.33
C PHE A 109 4.37 0.20 -12.45
N VAL A 110 3.78 1.37 -12.10
CA VAL A 110 3.07 2.22 -13.05
C VAL A 110 3.96 3.40 -13.41
N VAL A 111 4.13 3.62 -14.71
CA VAL A 111 4.86 4.77 -15.27
C VAL A 111 3.93 5.46 -16.26
N GLY A 112 3.51 6.66 -15.92
CA GLY A 112 2.50 7.40 -16.67
C GLY A 112 1.12 6.73 -16.58
N ASP A 113 0.67 6.17 -17.68
CA ASP A 113 -0.69 5.61 -17.86
C ASP A 113 -0.72 4.08 -18.05
N ARG A 114 0.38 3.39 -17.82
CA ARG A 114 0.50 1.93 -17.99
C ARG A 114 1.29 1.26 -16.88
N THR A 115 0.99 0.02 -16.60
CA THR A 115 1.78 -0.86 -15.75
C THR A 115 2.88 -1.51 -16.58
N ILE A 116 4.13 -1.16 -16.31
CA ILE A 116 5.30 -1.64 -17.08
C ILE A 116 5.83 -2.99 -16.61
N ALA A 117 5.62 -3.33 -15.35
CA ALA A 117 6.07 -4.57 -14.73
C ALA A 117 5.27 -4.87 -13.47
N ALA A 118 5.28 -6.13 -13.03
CA ALA A 118 4.79 -6.53 -11.71
C ALA A 118 5.60 -7.70 -11.17
N ILE A 119 5.67 -7.82 -9.84
CA ILE A 119 6.29 -8.94 -9.14
C ILE A 119 5.34 -9.50 -8.09
N TYR A 120 5.42 -10.80 -7.86
CA TYR A 120 4.97 -11.41 -6.62
C TYR A 120 6.04 -11.23 -5.55
N ARG A 121 5.61 -10.92 -4.31
CA ARG A 121 6.45 -10.94 -3.12
C ARG A 121 5.92 -12.05 -2.22
N THR A 122 6.61 -13.18 -2.18
CA THR A 122 6.21 -14.38 -1.43
C THR A 122 6.98 -14.48 -0.13
N SER A 123 6.29 -14.77 0.97
CA SER A 123 6.89 -14.96 2.28
C SER A 123 6.08 -15.98 3.10
N THR A 124 6.76 -16.68 4.01
CA THR A 124 6.11 -17.47 5.07
C THR A 124 5.54 -16.60 6.20
N HIS A 125 5.99 -15.36 6.28
CA HIS A 125 5.44 -14.37 7.21
C HIS A 125 4.21 -13.68 6.59
N TRP A 126 3.24 -13.30 7.40
CA TRP A 126 2.01 -12.61 6.92
C TRP A 126 2.29 -11.24 6.29
N ILE A 127 3.38 -10.55 6.69
CA ILE A 127 3.92 -9.40 5.99
C ILE A 127 4.88 -9.90 4.91
N THR A 128 4.59 -9.61 3.66
CA THR A 128 5.26 -10.18 2.48
C THR A 128 6.31 -9.26 1.85
N ASN A 129 6.65 -8.12 2.48
CA ASN A 129 7.62 -7.20 1.91
C ASN A 129 9.02 -7.82 1.79
N THR A 130 9.78 -7.38 0.79
CA THR A 130 11.14 -7.91 0.51
C THR A 130 12.16 -7.54 1.58
N HIS A 131 11.93 -6.47 2.35
CA HIS A 131 12.79 -6.06 3.46
C HIS A 131 12.77 -7.09 4.62
N LEU A 132 11.65 -7.76 4.83
CA LEU A 132 11.50 -8.82 5.84
C LEU A 132 11.74 -10.22 5.25
N GLY A 133 12.49 -10.33 4.15
CA GLY A 133 12.88 -11.61 3.55
C GLY A 133 11.90 -12.17 2.51
N GLY A 134 10.91 -11.38 2.07
CA GLY A 134 10.04 -11.77 0.97
C GLY A 134 10.83 -11.97 -0.33
N LYS A 135 10.55 -13.06 -1.05
CA LYS A 135 11.18 -13.40 -2.33
C LYS A 135 10.39 -12.76 -3.48
N ALA A 136 11.11 -12.03 -4.34
CA ALA A 136 10.55 -11.48 -5.56
C ALA A 136 10.57 -12.52 -6.69
N SER A 137 9.47 -12.61 -7.45
CA SER A 137 9.40 -13.38 -8.71
C SER A 137 8.52 -12.64 -9.70
N ASN A 138 8.69 -12.92 -11.00
CA ASN A 138 7.91 -12.27 -12.04
C ASN A 138 6.41 -12.55 -11.86
N CYS A 139 5.61 -11.49 -11.97
CA CYS A 139 4.16 -11.53 -12.04
C CYS A 139 3.76 -11.01 -13.43
N PRO A 140 3.15 -11.81 -14.29
CA PRO A 140 2.66 -11.31 -15.57
C PRO A 140 1.64 -10.18 -15.37
N VAL A 141 1.82 -9.07 -16.09
CA VAL A 141 0.86 -7.96 -16.05
C VAL A 141 -0.38 -8.37 -16.85
N THR A 142 -1.42 -8.78 -16.14
CA THR A 142 -2.73 -9.07 -16.73
C THR A 142 -3.52 -7.78 -16.96
N ALA A 143 -4.56 -7.82 -17.79
CA ALA A 143 -5.46 -6.69 -18.00
C ALA A 143 -6.10 -6.20 -16.69
N GLU A 144 -6.40 -7.11 -15.74
CA GLU A 144 -6.94 -6.76 -14.43
C GLU A 144 -5.91 -6.03 -13.56
N ILE A 145 -4.66 -6.53 -13.49
CA ILE A 145 -3.56 -5.88 -12.76
C ILE A 145 -3.29 -4.50 -13.34
N ASP A 146 -3.23 -4.37 -14.67
CA ASP A 146 -3.02 -3.07 -15.32
C ASP A 146 -4.16 -2.09 -14.99
N ALA A 147 -5.40 -2.51 -15.18
CA ALA A 147 -6.57 -1.67 -14.94
C ALA A 147 -6.63 -1.12 -13.50
N ILE A 148 -6.47 -1.99 -12.48
CA ILE A 148 -6.53 -1.55 -11.08
C ILE A 148 -5.31 -0.70 -10.69
N SER A 149 -4.11 -1.04 -11.19
CA SER A 149 -2.89 -0.31 -10.89
C SER A 149 -2.89 1.09 -11.49
N VAL A 150 -3.31 1.21 -12.75
CA VAL A 150 -3.44 2.51 -13.43
C VAL A 150 -4.55 3.35 -12.80
N ALA A 151 -5.68 2.74 -12.41
CA ALA A 151 -6.75 3.44 -11.70
C ALA A 151 -6.26 3.98 -10.34
N ALA A 152 -5.50 3.18 -9.58
CA ALA A 152 -4.90 3.60 -8.32
C ALA A 152 -3.87 4.72 -8.50
N ALA A 153 -3.02 4.62 -9.52
CA ALA A 153 -2.06 5.68 -9.86
C ALA A 153 -2.78 7.00 -10.18
N ARG A 154 -3.83 6.95 -11.01
CA ARG A 154 -4.64 8.13 -11.34
C ARG A 154 -5.32 8.74 -10.13
N ALA A 155 -5.85 7.92 -9.23
CA ALA A 155 -6.51 8.37 -8.01
C ALA A 155 -5.59 9.23 -7.12
N VAL A 156 -4.29 8.93 -7.06
CA VAL A 156 -3.32 9.71 -6.28
C VAL A 156 -2.68 10.86 -7.06
N GLY A 157 -2.99 11.03 -8.35
CA GLY A 157 -2.47 12.12 -9.20
C GLY A 157 -1.54 11.68 -10.33
N GLY A 158 -1.32 10.38 -10.52
CA GLY A 158 -0.51 9.83 -11.62
C GLY A 158 1.00 9.88 -11.38
N GLY A 159 1.77 9.80 -12.45
CA GLY A 159 3.23 9.86 -12.43
C GLY A 159 3.93 8.50 -12.41
N ILE A 160 4.93 8.36 -11.56
CA ILE A 160 5.74 7.15 -11.38
C ILE A 160 5.44 6.59 -9.99
N VAL A 161 4.69 5.51 -9.90
CA VAL A 161 4.27 4.93 -8.62
C VAL A 161 4.33 3.40 -8.62
N ALA A 162 4.56 2.81 -7.45
CA ALA A 162 4.37 1.38 -7.23
C ALA A 162 3.07 1.16 -6.46
N VAL A 163 2.26 0.19 -6.90
CA VAL A 163 0.99 -0.17 -6.29
C VAL A 163 1.10 -1.57 -5.68
N ASP A 164 0.80 -1.67 -4.39
CA ASP A 164 0.78 -2.94 -3.68
C ASP A 164 -0.65 -3.49 -3.68
N LEU A 165 -0.83 -4.68 -4.26
CA LEU A 165 -2.12 -5.34 -4.42
C LEU A 165 -2.20 -6.61 -3.55
N PHE A 166 -3.34 -6.81 -2.94
CA PHE A 166 -3.71 -8.07 -2.31
C PHE A 166 -4.67 -8.87 -3.20
N GLU A 167 -4.46 -10.18 -3.25
CA GLU A 167 -5.38 -11.14 -3.85
C GLU A 167 -6.40 -11.56 -2.77
N HIS A 168 -7.58 -10.94 -2.76
CA HIS A 168 -8.65 -11.30 -1.82
C HIS A 168 -9.46 -12.46 -2.38
N PRO A 169 -9.76 -13.52 -1.60
CA PRO A 169 -10.37 -14.75 -2.12
C PRO A 169 -11.77 -14.53 -2.73
N GLU A 170 -12.52 -13.53 -2.28
CA GLU A 170 -13.90 -13.29 -2.74
C GLU A 170 -14.06 -11.99 -3.53
N ARG A 171 -13.18 -11.00 -3.31
CA ARG A 171 -13.30 -9.64 -3.89
C ARG A 171 -12.30 -9.36 -5.01
N GLY A 172 -11.47 -10.35 -5.39
CA GLY A 172 -10.43 -10.17 -6.40
C GLY A 172 -9.27 -9.29 -5.91
N LEU A 173 -8.73 -8.46 -6.79
CA LEU A 173 -7.60 -7.59 -6.46
C LEU A 173 -8.06 -6.38 -5.64
N LEU A 174 -7.32 -6.08 -4.57
CA LEU A 174 -7.52 -4.90 -3.72
C LEU A 174 -6.23 -4.12 -3.60
N VAL A 175 -6.29 -2.81 -3.77
CA VAL A 175 -5.15 -1.93 -3.49
C VAL A 175 -4.94 -1.84 -1.98
N ASN A 176 -3.73 -2.14 -1.54
CA ASN A 176 -3.30 -2.00 -0.15
C ASN A 176 -2.57 -0.67 0.10
N GLU A 177 -1.74 -0.25 -0.85
CA GLU A 177 -0.89 0.94 -0.71
C GLU A 177 -0.43 1.42 -2.09
N VAL A 178 -0.24 2.74 -2.24
CA VAL A 178 0.42 3.34 -3.40
C VAL A 178 1.68 4.07 -2.92
N ASN A 179 2.81 3.80 -3.55
CA ASN A 179 4.11 4.32 -3.17
C ASN A 179 4.64 5.27 -4.25
N HIS A 180 4.87 6.54 -3.90
CA HIS A 180 5.42 7.55 -4.81
C HIS A 180 6.91 7.39 -5.09
N THR A 181 7.62 6.60 -4.28
CA THR A 181 9.02 6.22 -4.49
C THR A 181 9.06 4.71 -4.63
N MET A 182 9.14 4.24 -5.88
CA MET A 182 9.13 2.81 -6.14
C MET A 182 10.51 2.20 -5.86
N GLU A 183 10.56 1.19 -4.99
CA GLU A 183 11.73 0.35 -4.78
C GLU A 183 11.68 -0.81 -5.78
N PHE A 184 12.58 -0.82 -6.76
CA PHE A 184 12.57 -1.77 -7.88
C PHE A 184 13.84 -2.64 -7.98
N ARG A 185 14.81 -2.51 -7.06
CA ARG A 185 16.09 -3.24 -7.12
C ARG A 185 15.92 -4.74 -7.36
N ASN A 186 15.00 -5.37 -6.62
CA ASN A 186 14.74 -6.81 -6.74
C ASN A 186 13.79 -7.14 -7.90
N SER A 187 13.22 -6.14 -8.55
CA SER A 187 12.19 -6.33 -9.58
C SER A 187 12.80 -6.40 -10.98
N VAL A 188 13.87 -5.66 -11.23
CA VAL A 188 14.58 -5.70 -12.52
C VAL A 188 15.08 -7.13 -12.83
N PRO A 189 15.84 -7.81 -11.95
CA PRO A 189 16.27 -9.17 -12.24
C PRO A 189 15.13 -10.19 -12.28
N ALA A 190 14.03 -9.94 -11.55
CA ALA A 190 12.89 -10.86 -11.51
C ALA A 190 12.03 -10.78 -12.79
N THR A 191 11.90 -9.60 -13.40
CA THR A 191 11.02 -9.36 -14.55
C THR A 191 11.76 -9.24 -15.88
N GLY A 192 13.05 -8.89 -15.86
CA GLY A 192 13.83 -8.56 -17.04
C GLY A 192 13.47 -7.19 -17.66
N VAL A 193 12.58 -6.42 -17.03
CA VAL A 193 12.14 -5.11 -17.53
C VAL A 193 13.10 -4.02 -17.09
N ASP A 194 13.48 -3.15 -18.00
CA ASP A 194 14.27 -1.94 -17.70
C ASP A 194 13.37 -0.86 -17.08
N ILE A 195 13.04 -1.06 -15.79
CA ILE A 195 12.22 -0.11 -15.03
C ILE A 195 12.88 1.28 -14.97
N PRO A 196 14.20 1.40 -14.66
CA PRO A 196 14.87 2.71 -14.68
C PRO A 196 14.80 3.43 -16.02
N GLY A 197 15.03 2.69 -17.12
CA GLY A 197 14.93 3.27 -18.48
C GLY A 197 13.55 3.82 -18.76
N ALA A 198 12.49 3.08 -18.46
CA ALA A 198 11.11 3.52 -18.62
C ALA A 198 10.79 4.78 -17.78
N MET A 199 11.33 4.88 -16.56
CA MET A 199 11.19 6.07 -15.72
C MET A 199 11.86 7.29 -16.36
N VAL A 200 13.08 7.13 -16.88
CA VAL A 200 13.83 8.21 -17.54
C VAL A 200 13.10 8.67 -18.81
N GLU A 201 12.63 7.76 -19.64
CA GLU A 201 11.85 8.08 -20.85
C GLU A 201 10.60 8.90 -20.50
N TYR A 202 9.84 8.50 -19.48
CA TYR A 202 8.67 9.24 -19.04
C TYR A 202 9.03 10.65 -18.54
N VAL A 203 10.09 10.79 -17.75
CA VAL A 203 10.57 12.10 -17.29
C VAL A 203 10.93 13.01 -18.46
N LEU A 204 11.62 12.47 -19.47
CA LEU A 204 11.97 13.23 -20.68
C LEU A 204 10.71 13.65 -21.46
N GLN A 205 9.70 12.80 -21.57
CA GLN A 205 8.42 13.15 -22.20
C GLN A 205 7.70 14.28 -21.46
N VAL A 206 7.63 14.22 -20.13
CA VAL A 206 6.99 15.25 -19.29
C VAL A 206 7.77 16.57 -19.32
N ALA A 207 9.09 16.52 -19.51
CA ALA A 207 9.96 17.69 -19.54
C ALA A 207 9.86 18.47 -20.86
N GLN A 208 9.35 17.85 -21.92
CA GLN A 208 9.16 18.54 -23.21
C GLN A 208 8.14 19.69 -23.05
N PRO A 209 8.36 20.83 -23.71
CA PRO A 209 7.52 22.03 -23.59
C PRO A 209 6.09 21.81 -24.12
#